data_51c86daa43283bc9d9427d63347e96ef
#
_entry.id   51c86daa43283bc9d9427d63347e96ef
#
_cell.length_a   1.000
_cell.length_b   1.000
_cell.length_c   1.000
_cell.angle_alpha   90.00
_cell.angle_beta   90.00
_cell.angle_gamma   90.00
#
_symmetry.space_group_name_H-M   'P 1'
#
loop_
_entity.id
_entity.type
_entity.pdbx_description
1 polymer ?
#
loop_
_entity_poly.entity_id
_entity_poly.type
_entity_poly.pdbx_seq_one_letter_code
_entity_poly.pdbx_strand_id
1 'polypeptide(L)'
;WLPIQVCNGSKKPKTEDFYKSMTKLICKYFDGWFLQDIRPIDIQKYLIYLRTEYTGKSGKPLTAKTLSHQYSTLHLIFGYAEQQELISKNPMRKVNAPKKEKRPVDALTQAQAQRFFQCLHDCPLDFQCMLHLLITTGIRRGECLGLKWKDIDARAATLNIARNVTYTVKSGTIVSSPKTAAGIRTVPLLGATLSLLQSYRNQQCSAHPGI
;
A
#
# COMPACT_ATOMS: atom_id res chain seq x y z
N TRP A 1 -2.83 16.10 -16.55
CA TRP A 1 -3.53 14.91 -16.07
C TRP A 1 -3.52 14.81 -14.52
N LEU A 2 -2.36 14.71 -13.89
CA LEU A 2 -2.27 14.48 -12.44
C LEU A 2 -2.97 15.55 -11.58
N PRO A 3 -2.79 16.86 -11.81
CA PRO A 3 -3.51 17.89 -11.06
C PRO A 3 -5.03 17.72 -11.11
N ILE A 4 -5.58 17.43 -12.27
CA ILE A 4 -7.03 17.26 -12.46
C ILE A 4 -7.54 16.03 -11.70
N GLN A 5 -6.79 14.92 -11.73
CA GLN A 5 -7.13 13.70 -11.00
C GLN A 5 -7.07 13.89 -9.47
N VAL A 6 -6.26 14.83 -8.99
CA VAL A 6 -6.11 15.16 -7.56
C VAL A 6 -7.15 16.17 -7.12
N CYS A 7 -7.41 17.23 -7.91
CA CYS A 7 -8.37 18.29 -7.59
C CYS A 7 -9.81 17.77 -7.44
N ASN A 8 -10.16 16.68 -8.14
CA ASN A 8 -11.47 16.05 -8.01
C ASN A 8 -11.70 15.33 -6.67
N GLY A 9 -10.76 15.43 -5.70
CA GLY A 9 -10.90 14.88 -4.35
C GLY A 9 -11.02 13.36 -4.25
N SER A 10 -10.99 12.65 -5.37
CA SER A 10 -11.28 11.22 -5.45
C SER A 10 -10.12 10.32 -5.01
N LYS A 11 -8.91 10.84 -4.84
CA LYS A 11 -7.72 10.03 -4.56
C LYS A 11 -7.11 10.32 -3.20
N LYS A 12 -6.82 9.25 -2.47
CA LYS A 12 -6.14 9.33 -1.17
C LYS A 12 -4.71 9.88 -1.36
N PRO A 13 -4.14 10.65 -0.39
CA PRO A 13 -2.81 11.28 -0.49
C PRO A 13 -1.68 10.33 -0.93
N LYS A 14 -1.70 9.10 -0.43
CA LYS A 14 -0.71 8.08 -0.82
C LYS A 14 -0.78 7.66 -2.29
N THR A 15 -1.96 7.74 -2.89
CA THR A 15 -2.16 7.48 -4.32
C THR A 15 -1.63 8.65 -5.15
N GLU A 16 -1.75 9.87 -4.66
CA GLU A 16 -1.15 11.06 -5.27
C GLU A 16 0.38 10.95 -5.29
N ASP A 17 1.01 10.65 -4.15
CA ASP A 17 2.47 10.48 -4.05
C ASP A 17 2.97 9.37 -4.98
N PHE A 18 2.22 8.27 -5.09
CA PHE A 18 2.52 7.20 -6.03
C PHE A 18 2.53 7.69 -7.48
N TYR A 19 1.48 8.39 -7.93
CA TYR A 19 1.44 8.90 -9.31
C TYR A 19 2.49 9.98 -9.55
N LYS A 20 2.78 10.85 -8.57
CA LYS A 20 3.90 11.82 -8.68
C LYS A 20 5.23 11.13 -8.91
N SER A 21 5.47 10.03 -8.21
CA SER A 21 6.69 9.24 -8.40
C SER A 21 6.76 8.59 -9.78
N MET A 22 5.64 8.05 -10.27
CA MET A 22 5.59 7.41 -11.59
C MET A 22 5.72 8.43 -12.73
N THR A 23 4.98 9.54 -12.66
CA THR A 23 4.99 10.57 -13.71
C THR A 23 6.34 11.31 -13.81
N LYS A 24 7.05 11.48 -12.68
CA LYS A 24 8.39 12.09 -12.70
C LYS A 24 9.35 11.36 -13.66
N LEU A 25 9.30 10.05 -13.67
CA LEU A 25 10.17 9.25 -14.54
C LEU A 25 9.73 9.30 -16.01
N ILE A 26 8.42 9.27 -16.24
CA ILE A 26 7.82 9.41 -17.57
C ILE A 26 8.18 10.77 -18.17
N CYS A 27 7.94 11.86 -17.43
CA CYS A 27 8.25 13.22 -17.89
C CYS A 27 9.74 13.41 -18.16
N LYS A 28 10.62 12.80 -17.36
CA LYS A 28 12.07 12.88 -17.60
C LYS A 28 12.49 12.20 -18.90
N TYR A 29 11.85 11.09 -19.27
CA TYR A 29 12.21 10.36 -20.49
C TYR A 29 11.66 11.03 -21.74
N PHE A 30 10.43 11.53 -21.69
CA PHE A 30 9.74 12.19 -22.79
C PHE A 30 9.84 13.73 -22.71
N ASP A 31 10.88 14.26 -22.07
CA ASP A 31 11.09 15.70 -21.97
C ASP A 31 11.26 16.32 -23.37
N GLY A 32 10.55 17.41 -23.61
CA GLY A 32 10.52 18.09 -24.91
C GLY A 32 9.67 17.41 -26.01
N TRP A 33 9.03 16.27 -25.74
CA TRP A 33 8.17 15.60 -26.72
C TRP A 33 6.73 16.12 -26.66
N PHE A 34 6.11 16.32 -27.83
CA PHE A 34 4.67 16.54 -27.89
C PHE A 34 3.91 15.23 -27.71
N LEU A 35 2.78 15.28 -27.00
CA LEU A 35 2.00 14.10 -26.65
C LEU A 35 1.47 13.35 -27.90
N GLN A 36 1.07 14.11 -28.93
CA GLN A 36 0.57 13.58 -30.21
C GLN A 36 1.65 12.88 -31.05
N ASP A 37 2.92 13.14 -30.79
CA ASP A 37 4.04 12.56 -31.56
C ASP A 37 4.52 11.23 -30.94
N ILE A 38 4.09 10.91 -29.72
CA ILE A 38 4.48 9.69 -29.03
C ILE A 38 3.76 8.48 -29.63
N ARG A 39 4.53 7.63 -30.30
CA ARG A 39 4.04 6.42 -30.97
C ARG A 39 4.14 5.19 -30.06
N PRO A 40 3.42 4.10 -30.36
CA PRO A 40 3.53 2.85 -29.63
C PRO A 40 4.97 2.33 -29.46
N ILE A 41 5.79 2.49 -30.50
CA ILE A 41 7.20 2.07 -30.49
C ILE A 41 8.04 2.87 -29.48
N ASP A 42 7.76 4.15 -29.31
CA ASP A 42 8.51 5.02 -28.41
C ASP A 42 8.20 4.66 -26.95
N ILE A 43 6.95 4.31 -26.66
CA ILE A 43 6.54 3.78 -25.35
C ILE A 43 7.20 2.40 -25.09
N GLN A 44 7.25 1.55 -26.11
CA GLN A 44 7.92 0.25 -25.99
C GLN A 44 9.42 0.42 -25.69
N LYS A 45 10.11 1.35 -26.37
CA LYS A 45 11.50 1.72 -26.08
C LYS A 45 11.69 2.23 -24.65
N TYR A 46 10.78 3.07 -24.17
CA TYR A 46 10.79 3.52 -22.77
C TYR A 46 10.72 2.36 -21.77
N LEU A 47 9.82 1.41 -21.99
CA LEU A 47 9.69 0.24 -21.11
C LEU A 47 10.94 -0.67 -21.16
N ILE A 48 11.57 -0.80 -22.34
CA ILE A 48 12.84 -1.51 -22.50
C ILE A 48 13.94 -0.76 -21.74
N TYR A 49 14.11 0.54 -21.98
CA TYR A 49 15.06 1.39 -21.25
C TYR A 49 14.94 1.23 -19.74
N LEU A 50 13.72 1.26 -19.20
CA LEU A 50 13.49 1.07 -17.76
C LEU A 50 13.89 -0.32 -17.26
N ARG A 51 13.86 -1.32 -18.11
CA ARG A 51 14.21 -2.70 -17.77
C ARG A 51 15.72 -2.98 -17.85
N THR A 52 16.40 -2.38 -18.84
CA THR A 52 17.79 -2.74 -19.21
C THR A 52 18.83 -1.73 -18.77
N GLU A 53 18.50 -0.43 -18.81
CA GLU A 53 19.48 0.64 -18.64
C GLU A 53 19.24 1.47 -17.38
N TYR A 54 17.97 1.68 -17.02
CA TYR A 54 17.65 2.51 -15.87
C TYR A 54 17.89 1.78 -14.55
N THR A 55 18.74 2.36 -13.73
CA THR A 55 18.95 1.94 -12.34
C THR A 55 18.30 2.93 -11.38
N GLY A 56 17.54 2.41 -10.41
CA GLY A 56 16.93 3.22 -9.37
C GLY A 56 17.97 3.83 -8.41
N LYS A 57 17.52 4.59 -7.41
CA LYS A 57 18.40 5.18 -6.37
C LYS A 57 19.27 4.14 -5.64
N SER A 58 18.87 2.89 -5.62
CA SER A 58 19.61 1.78 -5.02
C SER A 58 20.67 1.15 -5.95
N GLY A 59 20.87 1.69 -7.16
CA GLY A 59 21.74 1.11 -8.17
C GLY A 59 21.23 -0.21 -8.77
N LYS A 60 20.04 -0.67 -8.41
CA LYS A 60 19.45 -1.92 -8.89
C LYS A 60 18.43 -1.67 -10.02
N PRO A 61 18.28 -2.60 -10.97
CA PRO A 61 17.24 -2.55 -12.00
C PRO A 61 15.83 -2.47 -11.39
N LEU A 62 14.90 -1.89 -12.13
CA LEU A 62 13.51 -1.82 -11.68
C LEU A 62 12.87 -3.21 -11.65
N THR A 63 12.05 -3.44 -10.63
CA THR A 63 11.28 -4.71 -10.51
C THR A 63 10.19 -4.79 -11.58
N ALA A 64 9.80 -6.02 -11.98
CA ALA A 64 8.67 -6.26 -12.89
C ALA A 64 7.38 -5.58 -12.41
N LYS A 65 7.17 -5.50 -11.09
CA LYS A 65 6.06 -4.77 -10.48
C LYS A 65 6.13 -3.28 -10.78
N THR A 66 7.30 -2.65 -10.66
CA THR A 66 7.49 -1.22 -10.94
C THR A 66 7.27 -0.92 -12.42
N LEU A 67 7.77 -1.79 -13.32
CA LEU A 67 7.51 -1.68 -14.77
C LEU A 67 6.01 -1.77 -15.08
N SER A 68 5.29 -2.70 -14.43
CA SER A 68 3.83 -2.81 -14.58
C SER A 68 3.11 -1.54 -14.09
N HIS A 69 3.61 -0.88 -13.04
CA HIS A 69 3.07 0.38 -12.57
C HIS A 69 3.33 1.53 -13.57
N GLN A 70 4.51 1.59 -14.18
CA GLN A 70 4.81 2.57 -15.24
C GLN A 70 3.88 2.38 -16.44
N TYR A 71 3.72 1.14 -16.90
CA TYR A 71 2.78 0.80 -17.97
C TYR A 71 1.34 1.24 -17.65
N SER A 72 0.85 0.89 -16.45
CA SER A 72 -0.50 1.26 -16.04
C SER A 72 -0.70 2.78 -15.92
N THR A 73 0.34 3.51 -15.48
CA THR A 73 0.28 4.96 -15.39
C THR A 73 0.23 5.61 -16.79
N LEU A 74 1.04 5.13 -17.74
CA LEU A 74 0.97 5.57 -19.14
C LEU A 74 -0.40 5.27 -19.73
N HIS A 75 -0.95 4.10 -19.47
CA HIS A 75 -2.29 3.74 -19.96
C HIS A 75 -3.37 4.70 -19.45
N LEU A 76 -3.28 5.15 -18.20
CA LEU A 76 -4.19 6.15 -17.63
C LEU A 76 -3.98 7.54 -18.24
N ILE A 77 -2.72 7.95 -18.47
CA ILE A 77 -2.40 9.26 -19.07
C ILE A 77 -2.92 9.33 -20.50
N PHE A 78 -2.58 8.35 -21.34
CA PHE A 78 -3.01 8.33 -22.74
C PHE A 78 -4.52 8.06 -22.90
N GLY A 79 -5.12 7.28 -21.99
CA GLY A 79 -6.57 7.11 -21.95
C GLY A 79 -7.31 8.41 -21.67
N TYR A 80 -6.78 9.19 -20.71
CA TYR A 80 -7.32 10.52 -20.42
C TYR A 80 -7.11 11.49 -21.59
N ALA A 81 -5.93 11.47 -22.23
CA ALA A 81 -5.63 12.32 -23.37
C ALA A 81 -6.56 12.04 -24.56
N GLU A 82 -6.87 10.77 -24.84
CA GLU A 82 -7.85 10.38 -25.88
C GLU A 82 -9.26 10.85 -25.49
N GLN A 83 -9.67 10.67 -24.23
CA GLN A 83 -10.97 11.13 -23.73
C GLN A 83 -11.15 12.65 -23.79
N GLN A 84 -10.08 13.42 -23.64
CA GLN A 84 -10.08 14.88 -23.75
C GLN A 84 -9.74 15.37 -25.18
N GLU A 85 -9.74 14.49 -26.16
CA GLU A 85 -9.48 14.79 -27.59
C GLU A 85 -8.11 15.46 -27.85
N LEU A 86 -7.15 15.34 -26.89
CA LEU A 86 -5.78 15.83 -27.06
C LEU A 86 -4.98 14.98 -28.05
N ILE A 87 -5.39 13.74 -28.25
CA ILE A 87 -4.88 12.80 -29.24
C ILE A 87 -6.04 12.05 -29.89
N SER A 88 -5.93 11.77 -31.18
CA SER A 88 -6.97 11.06 -31.94
C SER A 88 -7.05 9.56 -31.67
N LYS A 89 -5.93 8.95 -31.26
CA LYS A 89 -5.83 7.49 -30.99
C LYS A 89 -4.85 7.23 -29.85
N ASN A 90 -5.27 6.38 -28.91
CA ASN A 90 -4.43 6.00 -27.79
C ASN A 90 -3.31 5.02 -28.23
N PRO A 91 -2.03 5.41 -28.18
CA PRO A 91 -0.91 4.55 -28.60
C PRO A 91 -0.76 3.29 -27.73
N MET A 92 -1.24 3.32 -26.49
CA MET A 92 -1.14 2.19 -25.55
C MET A 92 -1.91 0.95 -26.02
N ARG A 93 -2.87 1.09 -26.95
CA ARG A 93 -3.62 -0.06 -27.50
C ARG A 93 -2.72 -1.06 -28.25
N LYS A 94 -1.55 -0.60 -28.73
CA LYS A 94 -0.57 -1.42 -29.46
C LYS A 94 0.71 -1.71 -28.67
N VAL A 95 0.75 -1.35 -27.38
CA VAL A 95 1.90 -1.61 -26.50
C VAL A 95 1.62 -2.83 -25.65
N ASN A 96 2.53 -3.79 -25.67
CA ASN A 96 2.42 -5.01 -24.86
C ASN A 96 2.71 -4.70 -23.38
N ALA A 97 1.83 -5.20 -22.50
CA ALA A 97 2.04 -5.09 -21.08
C ALA A 97 3.27 -5.92 -20.62
N PRO A 98 4.08 -5.41 -19.67
CA PRO A 98 5.15 -6.19 -19.08
C PRO A 98 4.62 -7.48 -18.45
N LYS A 99 5.31 -8.59 -18.66
CA LYS A 99 4.94 -9.88 -18.03
C LYS A 99 5.02 -9.74 -16.51
N LYS A 100 3.96 -10.16 -15.83
CA LYS A 100 3.93 -10.22 -14.36
C LYS A 100 4.59 -11.52 -13.92
N GLU A 101 5.65 -11.41 -13.14
CA GLU A 101 6.19 -12.57 -12.45
C GLU A 101 5.28 -12.92 -11.27
N LYS A 102 4.70 -14.10 -11.31
CA LYS A 102 4.01 -14.66 -10.14
C LYS A 102 5.10 -15.24 -9.23
N ARG A 103 5.31 -14.61 -8.09
CA ARG A 103 6.13 -15.22 -7.02
C ARG A 103 5.20 -16.04 -6.14
N PRO A 104 5.52 -17.30 -5.86
CA PRO A 104 4.80 -18.06 -4.85
C PRO A 104 4.90 -17.30 -3.52
N VAL A 105 3.81 -17.31 -2.78
CA VAL A 105 3.82 -16.78 -1.40
C VAL A 105 4.08 -17.96 -0.49
N ASP A 106 5.27 -18.00 0.11
CA ASP A 106 5.61 -19.02 1.10
C ASP A 106 4.87 -18.68 2.40
N ALA A 107 3.94 -19.53 2.79
CA ALA A 107 3.30 -19.46 4.09
C ALA A 107 4.22 -20.10 5.15
N LEU A 108 4.17 -19.58 6.37
CA LEU A 108 4.89 -20.19 7.48
C LEU A 108 4.34 -21.60 7.76
N THR A 109 5.23 -22.55 7.92
CA THR A 109 4.85 -23.88 8.49
C THR A 109 4.47 -23.74 9.96
N GLN A 110 3.77 -24.73 10.50
CA GLN A 110 3.38 -24.73 11.93
C GLN A 110 4.61 -24.57 12.84
N ALA A 111 5.69 -25.30 12.59
CA ALA A 111 6.92 -25.20 13.37
C ALA A 111 7.57 -23.81 13.28
N GLN A 112 7.57 -23.19 12.11
CA GLN A 112 8.07 -21.83 11.94
C GLN A 112 7.19 -20.80 12.66
N ALA A 113 5.86 -20.97 12.62
CA ALA A 113 4.94 -20.12 13.38
C ALA A 113 5.14 -20.24 14.89
N GLN A 114 5.30 -21.46 15.42
CA GLN A 114 5.58 -21.69 16.83
C GLN A 114 6.89 -21.01 17.26
N ARG A 115 7.98 -21.21 16.48
CA ARG A 115 9.26 -20.56 16.77
C ARG A 115 9.17 -19.05 16.72
N PHE A 116 8.41 -18.52 15.77
CA PHE A 116 8.16 -17.08 15.66
C PHE A 116 7.52 -16.52 16.92
N PHE A 117 6.44 -17.16 17.44
CA PHE A 117 5.79 -16.74 18.67
C PHE A 117 6.69 -16.88 19.90
N GLN A 118 7.55 -17.90 19.97
CA GLN A 118 8.55 -18.03 21.03
C GLN A 118 9.52 -16.83 21.03
N CYS A 119 10.07 -16.49 19.87
CA CYS A 119 10.97 -15.33 19.77
C CYS A 119 10.28 -13.99 20.09
N LEU A 120 8.95 -13.89 19.98
CA LEU A 120 8.22 -12.68 20.32
C LEU A 120 8.21 -12.38 21.82
N HIS A 121 8.38 -13.38 22.69
CA HIS A 121 8.38 -13.18 24.14
C HIS A 121 9.47 -12.21 24.62
N ASP A 122 10.58 -12.12 23.89
CA ASP A 122 11.70 -11.23 24.22
C ASP A 122 11.51 -9.80 23.67
N CYS A 123 10.43 -9.56 22.94
CA CYS A 123 10.14 -8.25 22.37
C CYS A 123 9.32 -7.37 23.31
N PRO A 124 9.33 -6.03 23.17
CA PRO A 124 8.43 -5.12 23.90
C PRO A 124 6.96 -5.53 23.74
N LEU A 125 6.16 -5.34 24.79
CA LEU A 125 4.79 -5.84 24.86
C LEU A 125 3.85 -5.25 23.81
N ASP A 126 4.03 -3.99 23.44
CA ASP A 126 3.31 -3.33 22.36
C ASP A 126 3.57 -3.99 21.00
N PHE A 127 4.83 -4.37 20.75
CA PHE A 127 5.23 -5.06 19.54
C PHE A 127 4.68 -6.51 19.50
N GLN A 128 4.70 -7.22 20.63
CA GLN A 128 4.07 -8.51 20.77
C GLN A 128 2.57 -8.43 20.42
N CYS A 129 1.83 -7.49 21.02
CA CYS A 129 0.41 -7.26 20.76
C CYS A 129 0.14 -7.00 19.29
N MET A 130 0.93 -6.12 18.65
CA MET A 130 0.79 -5.80 17.23
C MET A 130 0.95 -7.04 16.35
N LEU A 131 1.99 -7.83 16.55
CA LEU A 131 2.27 -9.00 15.72
C LEU A 131 1.27 -10.14 15.98
N HIS A 132 0.87 -10.37 17.23
CA HIS A 132 -0.22 -11.30 17.54
C HIS A 132 -1.50 -10.93 16.80
N LEU A 133 -1.93 -9.66 16.87
CA LEU A 133 -3.12 -9.19 16.17
C LEU A 133 -3.00 -9.41 14.66
N LEU A 134 -1.87 -9.00 14.03
CA LEU A 134 -1.68 -9.13 12.59
C LEU A 134 -1.76 -10.58 12.12
N ILE A 135 -1.14 -11.51 12.86
CA ILE A 135 -1.07 -12.93 12.47
C ILE A 135 -2.37 -13.66 12.75
N THR A 136 -2.97 -13.45 13.94
CA THR A 136 -4.14 -14.24 14.36
C THR A 136 -5.45 -13.74 13.74
N THR A 137 -5.53 -12.46 13.39
CA THR A 137 -6.78 -11.87 12.83
C THR A 137 -6.68 -11.51 11.36
N GLY A 138 -5.48 -11.48 10.79
CA GLY A 138 -5.27 -11.07 9.40
C GLY A 138 -5.62 -9.60 9.10
N ILE A 139 -5.71 -8.74 10.11
CA ILE A 139 -5.95 -7.31 9.90
C ILE A 139 -4.77 -6.64 9.23
N ARG A 140 -5.02 -5.58 8.46
CA ARG A 140 -3.96 -4.83 7.80
C ARG A 140 -3.17 -3.98 8.81
N ARG A 141 -1.87 -3.78 8.56
CA ARG A 141 -1.03 -2.93 9.43
C ARG A 141 -1.68 -1.58 9.75
N GLY A 142 -2.26 -0.90 8.78
CA GLY A 142 -2.88 0.40 9.00
C GLY A 142 -4.18 0.32 9.82
N GLU A 143 -4.90 -0.78 9.76
CA GLU A 143 -6.06 -1.07 10.61
C GLU A 143 -5.59 -1.30 12.06
N CYS A 144 -4.54 -2.11 12.24
CA CYS A 144 -3.94 -2.36 13.55
C CYS A 144 -3.48 -1.06 14.25
N LEU A 145 -2.76 -0.19 13.53
CA LEU A 145 -2.31 1.11 14.05
C LEU A 145 -3.46 2.10 14.34
N GLY A 146 -4.65 1.84 13.80
CA GLY A 146 -5.85 2.63 14.02
C GLY A 146 -6.72 2.17 15.17
N LEU A 147 -6.35 1.08 15.87
CA LEU A 147 -7.14 0.52 16.95
C LEU A 147 -7.13 1.41 18.19
N LYS A 148 -8.23 1.36 18.91
CA LYS A 148 -8.41 1.99 20.22
C LYS A 148 -8.93 0.94 21.20
N TRP A 149 -8.69 1.12 22.49
CA TRP A 149 -9.18 0.21 23.53
C TRP A 149 -10.69 -0.04 23.47
N LYS A 150 -11.47 0.96 23.11
CA LYS A 150 -12.92 0.85 22.93
C LYS A 150 -13.37 -0.05 21.78
N ASP A 151 -12.46 -0.43 20.88
CA ASP A 151 -12.76 -1.32 19.76
C ASP A 151 -12.67 -2.80 20.15
N ILE A 152 -12.18 -3.09 21.37
CA ILE A 152 -12.04 -4.44 21.90
C ILE A 152 -13.20 -4.71 22.85
N ASP A 153 -14.02 -5.71 22.49
CA ASP A 153 -14.99 -6.29 23.43
C ASP A 153 -14.37 -7.53 24.08
N ALA A 154 -13.93 -7.36 25.35
CA ALA A 154 -13.29 -8.43 26.09
C ALA A 154 -14.26 -9.54 26.49
N ARG A 155 -15.57 -9.26 26.62
CA ARG A 155 -16.59 -10.25 26.98
C ARG A 155 -16.94 -11.14 25.79
N ALA A 156 -17.14 -10.51 24.64
CA ALA A 156 -17.41 -11.22 23.40
C ALA A 156 -16.16 -11.77 22.72
N ALA A 157 -14.95 -11.44 23.23
CA ALA A 157 -13.65 -11.74 22.62
C ALA A 157 -13.60 -11.31 21.14
N THR A 158 -13.99 -10.06 20.85
CA THR A 158 -14.05 -9.52 19.50
C THR A 158 -13.33 -8.19 19.37
N LEU A 159 -12.94 -7.87 18.14
CA LEU A 159 -12.28 -6.64 17.75
C LEU A 159 -13.04 -5.98 16.60
N ASN A 160 -13.47 -4.72 16.78
CA ASN A 160 -14.11 -3.92 15.74
C ASN A 160 -13.08 -3.10 14.95
N ILE A 161 -13.02 -3.30 13.65
CA ILE A 161 -12.12 -2.60 12.73
C ILE A 161 -12.91 -1.50 12.03
N ALA A 162 -12.69 -0.25 12.43
CA ALA A 162 -13.42 0.90 11.89
C ALA A 162 -12.51 1.99 11.29
N ARG A 163 -11.19 1.88 11.46
CA ARG A 163 -10.21 2.92 11.08
C ARG A 163 -9.00 2.33 10.41
N ASN A 164 -8.31 3.16 9.64
CA ASN A 164 -7.02 2.85 9.03
C ASN A 164 -6.08 4.05 9.19
N VAL A 165 -4.90 3.82 9.69
CA VAL A 165 -3.85 4.82 9.82
C VAL A 165 -2.86 4.68 8.68
N THR A 166 -2.52 5.81 8.06
CA THR A 166 -1.54 5.89 6.99
C THR A 166 -0.61 7.07 7.27
N TYR A 167 0.68 6.89 7.01
CA TYR A 167 1.66 7.97 7.09
C TYR A 167 2.11 8.40 5.70
N THR A 168 2.21 9.72 5.48
CA THR A 168 2.87 10.32 4.32
C THR A 168 3.84 11.40 4.80
N VAL A 169 4.93 11.60 4.05
CA VAL A 169 5.94 12.62 4.42
C VAL A 169 5.32 14.03 4.41
N LYS A 170 4.38 14.29 3.50
CA LYS A 170 3.74 15.61 3.34
C LYS A 170 2.69 15.91 4.41
N SER A 171 1.89 14.92 4.78
CA SER A 171 0.70 15.13 5.64
C SER A 171 0.83 14.46 7.02
N GLY A 172 1.98 13.85 7.32
CA GLY A 172 2.17 13.11 8.56
C GLY A 172 1.22 11.90 8.69
N THR A 173 0.73 11.70 9.90
CA THR A 173 -0.20 10.62 10.23
C THR A 173 -1.63 11.00 9.85
N ILE A 174 -2.26 10.18 9.01
CA ILE A 174 -3.64 10.36 8.55
C ILE A 174 -4.49 9.20 9.05
N VAL A 175 -5.54 9.51 9.80
CA VAL A 175 -6.57 8.54 10.19
C VAL A 175 -7.72 8.64 9.20
N SER A 176 -8.12 7.53 8.62
CA SER A 176 -9.21 7.46 7.65
C SER A 176 -10.10 6.25 7.89
N SER A 177 -11.30 6.27 7.33
CA SER A 177 -12.14 5.06 7.23
C SER A 177 -11.46 4.02 6.32
N PRO A 178 -11.79 2.72 6.44
CA PRO A 178 -11.41 1.70 5.48
C PRO A 178 -11.77 2.09 4.04
N LYS A 179 -11.11 1.47 3.04
CA LYS A 179 -11.34 1.79 1.61
C LYS A 179 -12.74 1.43 1.11
N THR A 180 -13.39 0.49 1.74
CA THR A 180 -14.71 -0.03 1.35
C THR A 180 -15.56 -0.22 2.59
N ALA A 181 -16.89 -0.21 2.45
CA ALA A 181 -17.81 -0.52 3.53
C ALA A 181 -17.54 -1.88 4.19
N ALA A 182 -17.20 -2.90 3.39
CA ALA A 182 -16.76 -4.22 3.86
C ALA A 182 -15.45 -4.19 4.66
N GLY A 183 -14.73 -3.06 4.68
CA GLY A 183 -13.55 -2.88 5.53
C GLY A 183 -13.90 -2.62 7.00
N ILE A 184 -15.11 -2.16 7.29
CA ILE A 184 -15.65 -2.06 8.66
C ILE A 184 -16.19 -3.45 8.99
N ARG A 185 -15.55 -4.10 9.95
CA ARG A 185 -15.87 -5.48 10.31
C ARG A 185 -15.46 -5.79 11.74
N THR A 186 -16.11 -6.78 12.32
CA THR A 186 -15.73 -7.38 13.60
C THR A 186 -15.03 -8.70 13.33
N VAL A 187 -13.93 -8.95 14.03
CA VAL A 187 -13.17 -10.20 13.95
C VAL A 187 -13.04 -10.82 15.36
N PRO A 188 -13.06 -12.15 15.47
CA PRO A 188 -12.82 -12.81 16.76
C PRO A 188 -11.36 -12.66 17.20
N LEU A 189 -11.14 -12.61 18.51
CA LEU A 189 -9.84 -12.62 19.15
C LEU A 189 -9.60 -13.98 19.80
N LEU A 190 -8.40 -14.53 19.61
CA LEU A 190 -7.96 -15.70 20.39
C LEU A 190 -7.74 -15.31 21.85
N GLY A 191 -8.02 -16.21 22.77
CA GLY A 191 -7.85 -15.98 24.22
C GLY A 191 -6.43 -15.52 24.58
N ALA A 192 -5.40 -16.14 24.00
CA ALA A 192 -4.01 -15.72 24.19
C ALA A 192 -3.75 -14.27 23.73
N THR A 193 -4.31 -13.88 22.59
CA THR A 193 -4.19 -12.49 22.09
C THR A 193 -4.90 -11.51 23.01
N LEU A 194 -6.09 -11.88 23.49
CA LEU A 194 -6.86 -11.04 24.43
C LEU A 194 -6.13 -10.85 25.76
N SER A 195 -5.56 -11.91 26.34
CA SER A 195 -4.76 -11.84 27.57
C SER A 195 -3.55 -10.93 27.40
N LEU A 196 -2.87 -11.02 26.27
CA LEU A 196 -1.72 -10.17 25.95
C LEU A 196 -2.13 -8.69 25.85
N LEU A 197 -3.25 -8.39 25.20
CA LEU A 197 -3.80 -7.03 25.10
C LEU A 197 -4.21 -6.48 26.47
N GLN A 198 -4.77 -7.29 27.34
CA GLN A 198 -5.11 -6.90 28.71
C GLN A 198 -3.85 -6.56 29.52
N SER A 199 -2.79 -7.37 29.42
CA SER A 199 -1.49 -7.08 30.04
C SER A 199 -0.90 -5.77 29.55
N TYR A 200 -0.96 -5.51 28.26
CA TYR A 200 -0.47 -4.26 27.67
C TYR A 200 -1.31 -3.05 28.13
N ARG A 201 -2.62 -3.20 28.20
CA ARG A 201 -3.50 -2.14 28.75
C ARG A 201 -3.16 -1.80 30.20
N ASN A 202 -2.95 -2.81 31.03
CA ASN A 202 -2.56 -2.61 32.43
C ASN A 202 -1.21 -1.90 32.55
N GLN A 203 -0.24 -2.27 31.72
CA GLN A 203 1.06 -1.58 31.65
C GLN A 203 0.90 -0.11 31.25
N GLN A 204 0.08 0.20 30.25
CA GLN A 204 -0.18 1.58 29.84
C GLN A 204 -0.87 2.40 30.93
N CYS A 205 -1.90 1.83 31.58
CA CYS A 205 -2.59 2.51 32.68
C CYS A 205 -1.65 2.80 33.86
N SER A 206 -0.71 1.88 34.16
CA SER A 206 0.29 2.10 35.21
C SER A 206 1.32 3.16 34.85
N ALA A 207 1.72 3.24 33.55
CA ALA A 207 2.67 4.24 33.09
C ALA A 207 2.06 5.64 32.90
N HIS A 208 0.75 5.72 32.65
CA HIS A 208 0.01 6.96 32.39
C HIS A 208 -1.32 6.95 33.18
N PRO A 209 -1.30 7.22 34.50
CA PRO A 209 -2.52 7.31 35.31
C PRO A 209 -3.36 8.50 34.81
N GLY A 210 -4.47 8.22 34.09
CA GLY A 210 -5.38 9.27 33.57
C GLY A 210 -5.75 9.15 32.09
N ILE A 211 -5.29 8.10 31.42
CA ILE A 211 -5.75 7.77 30.06
C ILE A 211 -6.85 6.70 30.10
#